data_7d4daa14a20021f0df158f1a5f75cfe7
#
_entry.id   7d4daa14a20021f0df158f1a5f75cfe7
#
_cell.length_a   1.000
_cell.length_b   1.000
_cell.length_c   1.000
_cell.angle_alpha   90.00
_cell.angle_beta   90.00
_cell.angle_gamma   90.00
#
_symmetry.space_group_name_H-M   'P 1'
#
loop_
_entity.id
_entity.type
_entity.pdbx_description
1 polymer ?
#
loop_
_entity_poly.entity_id
_entity_poly.type
_entity_poly.pdbx_seq_one_letter_code
_entity_poly.pdbx_strand_id
1 'polypeptide(L)'
;MSLQNWLDNKWLRSHTTDRHEMSNLLAIVDRDIADAASNDISDDWKFGIAYNAALKLCTMMLYANGFRPENNLAHYRTLMSIEFTIGPHRKEDAVYLNTCRAKRNMIEYDNIGGASKMEAEELLDFAKELRQEVLTLLNERFPDISPTE
;
A
#
# COMPACT_ATOMS: atom_id res chain seq x y z
N MET A 1 -4.81 -9.98 -17.62
CA MET A 1 -5.92 -9.80 -16.65
C MET A 1 -6.19 -8.33 -16.42
N SER A 2 -7.30 -8.01 -15.78
CA SER A 2 -7.71 -6.65 -15.46
C SER A 2 -8.45 -6.63 -14.12
N LEU A 3 -8.74 -5.44 -13.60
CA LEU A 3 -9.57 -5.31 -12.40
C LEU A 3 -10.97 -5.90 -12.63
N GLN A 4 -11.53 -5.75 -13.84
CA GLN A 4 -12.83 -6.34 -14.16
C GLN A 4 -12.79 -7.88 -14.09
N ASN A 5 -11.72 -8.50 -14.57
CA ASN A 5 -11.54 -9.95 -14.42
C ASN A 5 -11.50 -10.36 -12.94
N TRP A 6 -10.85 -9.57 -12.12
CA TRP A 6 -10.76 -9.83 -10.67
C TRP A 6 -12.13 -9.68 -10.00
N LEU A 7 -12.93 -8.71 -10.43
CA LEU A 7 -14.30 -8.57 -9.95
C LEU A 7 -15.14 -9.80 -10.35
N ASP A 8 -15.03 -10.23 -11.62
CA ASP A 8 -15.77 -11.38 -12.15
C ASP A 8 -15.36 -12.67 -11.41
N ASN A 9 -14.10 -12.79 -11.02
CA ASN A 9 -13.58 -13.91 -10.23
C ASN A 9 -13.96 -13.85 -8.76
N LYS A 10 -14.65 -12.79 -8.32
CA LYS A 10 -15.01 -12.56 -6.92
C LYS A 10 -13.80 -12.37 -6.00
N TRP A 11 -12.71 -11.86 -6.54
CA TRP A 11 -11.53 -11.46 -5.77
C TRP A 11 -11.67 -10.03 -5.27
N LEU A 12 -12.45 -9.23 -5.96
CA LEU A 12 -12.79 -7.86 -5.61
C LEU A 12 -14.30 -7.71 -5.50
N ARG A 13 -14.71 -6.63 -4.86
CA ARG A 13 -16.09 -6.15 -4.89
C ARG A 13 -16.09 -4.65 -5.16
N SER A 14 -17.23 -4.13 -5.61
CA SER A 14 -17.36 -2.71 -5.88
C SER A 14 -17.26 -1.89 -4.60
N HIS A 15 -16.66 -0.71 -4.69
CA HIS A 15 -16.51 0.21 -3.58
C HIS A 15 -16.66 1.64 -4.09
N THR A 16 -17.44 2.43 -3.36
CA THR A 16 -17.56 3.87 -3.64
C THR A 16 -16.78 4.62 -2.57
N THR A 17 -15.81 5.41 -3.01
CA THR A 17 -15.00 6.22 -2.10
C THR A 17 -15.35 7.69 -2.22
N ASP A 18 -14.84 8.49 -1.29
CA ASP A 18 -14.97 9.93 -1.28
C ASP A 18 -13.68 10.57 -0.76
N ARG A 19 -13.63 11.91 -0.82
CA ARG A 19 -12.44 12.65 -0.38
C ARG A 19 -12.15 12.44 1.10
N HIS A 20 -13.18 12.29 1.91
CA HIS A 20 -13.01 12.07 3.36
C HIS A 20 -12.28 10.74 3.62
N GLU A 21 -12.69 9.67 2.98
CA GLU A 21 -12.02 8.37 3.09
C GLU A 21 -10.58 8.45 2.60
N MET A 22 -10.35 9.09 1.45
CA MET A 22 -9.00 9.28 0.91
C MET A 22 -8.12 10.08 1.85
N SER A 23 -8.66 11.16 2.44
CA SER A 23 -7.90 11.99 3.40
C SER A 23 -7.54 11.21 4.66
N ASN A 24 -8.44 10.35 5.15
CA ASN A 24 -8.18 9.50 6.30
C ASN A 24 -7.08 8.47 6.00
N LEU A 25 -7.11 7.86 4.82
CA LEU A 25 -6.05 6.92 4.40
C LEU A 25 -4.71 7.63 4.27
N LEU A 26 -4.69 8.82 3.67
CA LEU A 26 -3.45 9.60 3.56
C LEU A 26 -2.90 9.98 4.93
N ALA A 27 -3.76 10.34 5.88
CA ALA A 27 -3.33 10.66 7.24
C ALA A 27 -2.63 9.46 7.90
N ILE A 28 -3.13 8.24 7.67
CA ILE A 28 -2.48 7.02 8.16
C ILE A 28 -1.10 6.83 7.50
N VAL A 29 -1.03 7.02 6.18
CA VAL A 29 0.23 6.94 5.44
C VAL A 29 1.26 7.92 6.01
N ASP A 30 0.88 9.17 6.20
CA ASP A 30 1.80 10.21 6.67
C ASP A 30 2.24 9.97 8.11
N ARG A 31 1.33 9.51 8.98
CA ARG A 31 1.68 9.11 10.34
C ARG A 31 2.70 7.96 10.32
N ASP A 32 2.45 6.95 9.52
CA ASP A 32 3.30 5.76 9.47
C ASP A 32 4.67 6.08 8.88
N ILE A 33 4.74 6.90 7.85
CA ILE A 33 6.02 7.35 7.29
C ILE A 33 6.82 8.12 8.36
N ALA A 34 6.18 9.01 9.09
CA ALA A 34 6.83 9.77 10.16
C ALA A 34 7.32 8.85 11.28
N ASP A 35 6.47 7.90 11.70
CA ASP A 35 6.83 6.95 12.76
C ASP A 35 7.98 6.04 12.34
N ALA A 36 7.95 5.54 11.10
CA ALA A 36 9.01 4.68 10.56
C ALA A 36 10.35 5.41 10.40
N ALA A 37 10.33 6.73 10.28
CA ALA A 37 11.55 7.53 10.20
C ALA A 37 12.26 7.71 11.55
N SER A 38 11.62 7.35 12.66
CA SER A 38 12.21 7.47 13.99
C SER A 38 13.42 6.56 14.16
N ASN A 39 14.45 7.06 14.83
CA ASN A 39 15.64 6.28 15.17
C ASN A 39 15.48 5.51 16.49
N ASP A 40 14.36 5.70 17.19
CA ASP A 40 14.11 5.13 18.51
C ASP A 40 13.33 3.82 18.47
N ILE A 41 13.06 3.28 17.29
CA ILE A 41 12.33 2.03 17.10
C ILE A 41 13.24 0.97 16.48
N SER A 42 12.89 -0.30 16.68
CA SER A 42 13.63 -1.41 16.09
C SER A 42 13.46 -1.44 14.57
N ASP A 43 14.38 -2.12 13.89
CA ASP A 43 14.27 -2.35 12.45
C ASP A 43 13.02 -3.16 12.09
N ASP A 44 12.63 -4.11 12.94
CA ASP A 44 11.40 -4.88 12.76
C ASP A 44 10.16 -3.98 12.77
N TRP A 45 10.06 -3.07 13.73
CA TRP A 45 8.97 -2.10 13.79
C TRP A 45 8.98 -1.13 12.60
N LYS A 46 10.16 -0.60 12.27
CA LYS A 46 10.31 0.29 11.11
C LYS A 46 9.82 -0.40 9.84
N PHE A 47 10.23 -1.65 9.62
CA PHE A 47 9.80 -2.43 8.47
C PHE A 47 8.28 -2.61 8.43
N GLY A 48 7.70 -3.02 9.55
CA GLY A 48 6.24 -3.26 9.64
C GLY A 48 5.41 -1.99 9.42
N ILE A 49 5.86 -0.86 9.99
CA ILE A 49 5.16 0.42 9.86
C ILE A 49 5.29 0.95 8.41
N ALA A 50 6.48 0.85 7.82
CA ALA A 50 6.70 1.25 6.42
C ALA A 50 5.86 0.39 5.47
N TYR A 51 5.77 -0.92 5.73
CA TYR A 51 4.90 -1.81 4.97
C TYR A 51 3.44 -1.34 5.05
N ASN A 52 2.96 -0.99 6.24
CA ASN A 52 1.58 -0.52 6.40
C ASN A 52 1.30 0.74 5.58
N ALA A 53 2.26 1.68 5.54
CA ALA A 53 2.13 2.88 4.72
C ALA A 53 2.00 2.52 3.23
N ALA A 54 2.86 1.62 2.74
CA ALA A 54 2.79 1.18 1.34
C ALA A 54 1.46 0.47 1.04
N LEU A 55 0.99 -0.38 1.94
CA LEU A 55 -0.30 -1.07 1.78
C LEU A 55 -1.46 -0.06 1.68
N LYS A 56 -1.46 0.97 2.51
CA LYS A 56 -2.51 2.00 2.47
C LYS A 56 -2.48 2.79 1.16
N LEU A 57 -1.31 3.05 0.62
CA LEU A 57 -1.18 3.71 -0.68
C LEU A 57 -1.77 2.84 -1.81
N CYS A 58 -1.50 1.55 -1.79
CA CYS A 58 -2.11 0.61 -2.73
C CYS A 58 -3.63 0.57 -2.57
N THR A 59 -4.11 0.62 -1.32
CA THR A 59 -5.54 0.68 -0.99
C THR A 59 -6.20 1.92 -1.59
N MET A 60 -5.56 3.09 -1.46
CA MET A 60 -6.09 4.34 -2.02
C MET A 60 -6.31 4.22 -3.53
N MET A 61 -5.35 3.66 -4.24
CA MET A 61 -5.47 3.48 -5.70
C MET A 61 -6.56 2.48 -6.08
N LEU A 62 -6.69 1.39 -5.33
CA LEU A 62 -7.73 0.40 -5.60
C LEU A 62 -9.13 1.00 -5.35
N TYR A 63 -9.30 1.69 -4.22
CA TYR A 63 -10.55 2.37 -3.88
C TYR A 63 -10.91 3.44 -4.91
N ALA A 64 -9.94 4.24 -5.34
CA ALA A 64 -10.16 5.29 -6.34
C ALA A 64 -10.67 4.71 -7.67
N ASN A 65 -10.25 3.49 -8.00
CA ASN A 65 -10.72 2.80 -9.20
C ASN A 65 -12.08 2.11 -9.00
N GLY A 66 -12.68 2.21 -7.81
CA GLY A 66 -14.02 1.72 -7.55
C GLY A 66 -14.11 0.30 -7.03
N PHE A 67 -13.02 -0.24 -6.49
CA PHE A 67 -12.94 -1.63 -6.02
C PHE A 67 -12.32 -1.72 -4.63
N ARG A 68 -12.69 -2.78 -3.93
CA ARG A 68 -12.01 -3.20 -2.73
C ARG A 68 -11.86 -4.72 -2.75
N PRO A 69 -10.86 -5.29 -2.03
CA PRO A 69 -10.70 -6.74 -2.05
C PRO A 69 -11.79 -7.43 -1.25
N GLU A 70 -12.13 -8.65 -1.66
CA GLU A 70 -12.86 -9.57 -0.81
C GLU A 70 -11.97 -9.97 0.38
N ASN A 71 -12.56 -10.53 1.44
CA ASN A 71 -11.83 -10.81 2.67
C ASN A 71 -10.68 -11.80 2.49
N ASN A 72 -10.85 -12.78 1.61
CA ASN A 72 -9.81 -13.76 1.36
C ASN A 72 -8.66 -13.16 0.57
N LEU A 73 -7.44 -13.27 1.09
CA LEU A 73 -6.22 -12.74 0.46
C LEU A 73 -6.30 -11.23 0.21
N ALA A 74 -6.96 -10.47 1.11
CA ALA A 74 -7.21 -9.05 0.89
C ALA A 74 -5.92 -8.24 0.69
N HIS A 75 -4.92 -8.41 1.56
CA HIS A 75 -3.65 -7.68 1.42
C HIS A 75 -2.92 -8.07 0.15
N TYR A 76 -2.85 -9.37 -0.15
CA TYR A 76 -2.21 -9.86 -1.37
C TYR A 76 -2.85 -9.23 -2.62
N ARG A 77 -4.19 -9.24 -2.71
CA ARG A 77 -4.90 -8.66 -3.85
C ARG A 77 -4.67 -7.16 -3.96
N THR A 78 -4.69 -6.46 -2.84
CA THR A 78 -4.44 -5.02 -2.81
C THR A 78 -3.05 -4.69 -3.35
N LEU A 79 -2.02 -5.40 -2.89
CA LEU A 79 -0.65 -5.17 -3.36
C LEU A 79 -0.50 -5.49 -4.86
N MET A 80 -1.04 -6.63 -5.28
CA MET A 80 -0.90 -7.06 -6.68
C MET A 80 -1.71 -6.20 -7.64
N SER A 81 -2.70 -5.45 -7.17
CA SER A 81 -3.55 -4.62 -8.03
C SER A 81 -2.84 -3.42 -8.64
N ILE A 82 -1.67 -3.03 -8.10
CA ILE A 82 -1.03 -1.77 -8.53
C ILE A 82 -0.55 -1.79 -9.98
N GLU A 83 -0.30 -2.95 -10.57
CA GLU A 83 0.01 -3.01 -12.00
C GLU A 83 -1.17 -2.52 -12.86
N PHE A 84 -2.41 -2.62 -12.35
CA PHE A 84 -3.61 -2.15 -13.04
C PHE A 84 -4.02 -0.74 -12.61
N THR A 85 -3.88 -0.41 -11.33
CA THR A 85 -4.32 0.87 -10.79
C THR A 85 -3.31 1.98 -11.01
N ILE A 86 -2.03 1.67 -10.98
CA ILE A 86 -0.95 2.64 -11.21
C ILE A 86 -0.41 2.48 -12.62
N GLY A 87 0.07 1.30 -12.96
CA GLY A 87 0.56 1.01 -14.29
C GLY A 87 1.48 -0.20 -14.34
N PRO A 88 1.77 -0.72 -15.56
CA PRO A 88 2.63 -1.90 -15.75
C PRO A 88 4.04 -1.73 -15.19
N HIS A 89 4.53 -0.50 -15.06
CA HIS A 89 5.86 -0.22 -14.48
C HIS A 89 5.95 -0.58 -13.00
N ARG A 90 4.79 -0.84 -12.34
CA ARG A 90 4.74 -1.26 -10.93
C ARG A 90 4.55 -2.76 -10.76
N LYS A 91 4.56 -3.54 -11.82
CA LYS A 91 4.35 -4.99 -11.72
C LYS A 91 5.38 -5.67 -10.82
N GLU A 92 6.66 -5.34 -10.98
CA GLU A 92 7.72 -5.91 -10.15
C GLU A 92 7.64 -5.38 -8.71
N ASP A 93 7.21 -4.14 -8.54
CA ASP A 93 7.02 -3.56 -7.22
C ASP A 93 5.89 -4.25 -6.45
N ALA A 94 4.84 -4.70 -7.15
CA ALA A 94 3.79 -5.50 -6.54
C ALA A 94 4.36 -6.80 -5.97
N VAL A 95 5.23 -7.47 -6.71
CA VAL A 95 5.91 -8.69 -6.25
C VAL A 95 6.80 -8.39 -5.04
N TYR A 96 7.56 -7.30 -5.10
CA TYR A 96 8.40 -6.85 -4.00
C TYR A 96 7.56 -6.61 -2.73
N LEU A 97 6.45 -5.89 -2.83
CA LEU A 97 5.58 -5.62 -1.69
C LEU A 97 4.96 -6.90 -1.13
N ASN A 98 4.63 -7.86 -1.99
CA ASN A 98 4.13 -9.16 -1.51
C ASN A 98 5.21 -9.93 -0.74
N THR A 99 6.46 -9.85 -1.17
CA THR A 99 7.59 -10.39 -0.42
C THR A 99 7.70 -9.70 0.95
N CYS A 100 7.53 -8.38 0.99
CA CYS A 100 7.51 -7.61 2.24
C CYS A 100 6.37 -8.05 3.16
N ARG A 101 5.20 -8.32 2.60
CA ARG A 101 4.05 -8.83 3.36
C ARG A 101 4.38 -10.15 4.05
N ALA A 102 4.95 -11.09 3.32
CA ALA A 102 5.33 -12.38 3.86
C ALA A 102 6.38 -12.24 4.96
N LYS A 103 7.37 -11.37 4.74
CA LYS A 103 8.41 -11.09 5.73
C LYS A 103 7.85 -10.45 7.00
N ARG A 104 6.96 -9.47 6.84
CA ARG A 104 6.32 -8.81 7.97
C ARG A 104 5.52 -9.80 8.82
N ASN A 105 4.78 -10.71 8.19
CA ASN A 105 4.03 -11.73 8.91
C ASN A 105 4.96 -12.66 9.69
N MET A 106 6.10 -13.04 9.11
CA MET A 106 7.09 -13.86 9.76
C MET A 106 7.70 -13.19 10.99
N ILE A 107 8.07 -11.90 10.85
CA ILE A 107 8.62 -11.10 11.95
C ILE A 107 7.62 -11.00 13.11
N GLU A 108 6.36 -10.72 12.77
CA GLU A 108 5.31 -10.46 13.76
C GLU A 108 4.98 -11.71 14.60
N TYR A 109 5.04 -12.91 13.99
CA TYR A 109 4.54 -14.10 14.63
C TYR A 109 5.63 -15.11 15.04
N ASP A 110 6.74 -15.14 14.32
CA ASP A 110 7.67 -16.25 14.45
C ASP A 110 9.12 -15.86 14.78
N ASN A 111 9.50 -14.58 14.57
CA ASN A 111 10.92 -14.24 14.58
C ASN A 111 11.18 -12.81 15.00
N ILE A 112 12.21 -12.61 15.83
CA ILE A 112 12.73 -11.29 16.19
C ILE A 112 13.99 -11.03 15.37
N GLY A 113 14.17 -9.81 14.88
CA GLY A 113 15.34 -9.45 14.08
C GLY A 113 15.28 -9.94 12.65
N GLY A 114 14.07 -10.21 12.14
CA GLY A 114 13.86 -10.67 10.77
C GLY A 114 14.14 -9.62 9.69
N ALA A 115 14.06 -8.33 10.03
CA ALA A 115 14.37 -7.24 9.11
C ALA A 115 15.71 -6.63 9.45
N SER A 116 16.54 -6.41 8.42
CA SER A 116 17.78 -5.64 8.58
C SER A 116 17.49 -4.14 8.53
N LYS A 117 18.44 -3.34 9.00
CA LYS A 117 18.35 -1.88 8.89
C LYS A 117 18.20 -1.46 7.44
N MET A 118 18.98 -2.06 6.54
CA MET A 118 18.93 -1.75 5.11
C MET A 118 17.56 -2.07 4.51
N GLU A 119 16.98 -3.22 4.85
CA GLU A 119 15.67 -3.62 4.36
C GLU A 119 14.57 -2.67 4.86
N ALA A 120 14.63 -2.27 6.11
CA ALA A 120 13.66 -1.34 6.69
C ALA A 120 13.75 0.05 6.05
N GLU A 121 14.95 0.56 5.85
CA GLU A 121 15.17 1.85 5.20
C GLU A 121 14.76 1.83 3.73
N GLU A 122 15.06 0.75 3.01
CA GLU A 122 14.64 0.56 1.62
C GLU A 122 13.12 0.62 1.49
N LEU A 123 12.40 -0.08 2.36
CA LEU A 123 10.93 -0.09 2.31
C LEU A 123 10.36 1.28 2.67
N LEU A 124 10.95 1.99 3.63
CA LEU A 124 10.53 3.34 3.96
C LEU A 124 10.72 4.30 2.77
N ASP A 125 11.88 4.24 2.13
CA ASP A 125 12.16 5.06 0.95
C ASP A 125 11.21 4.72 -0.20
N PHE A 126 10.91 3.44 -0.38
CA PHE A 126 9.93 2.98 -1.36
C PHE A 126 8.55 3.58 -1.07
N ALA A 127 8.10 3.54 0.18
CA ALA A 127 6.79 4.09 0.57
C ALA A 127 6.72 5.60 0.29
N LYS A 128 7.80 6.33 0.57
CA LYS A 128 7.87 7.77 0.28
C LYS A 128 7.74 8.06 -1.22
N GLU A 129 8.44 7.31 -2.04
CA GLU A 129 8.42 7.45 -3.50
C GLU A 129 7.04 7.08 -4.05
N LEU A 130 6.48 5.97 -3.60
CA LEU A 130 5.14 5.53 -4.00
C LEU A 130 4.08 6.57 -3.64
N ARG A 131 4.20 7.21 -2.47
CA ARG A 131 3.31 8.28 -2.05
C ARG A 131 3.24 9.41 -3.08
N GLN A 132 4.40 9.83 -3.59
CA GLN A 132 4.46 10.89 -4.59
C GLN A 132 3.69 10.51 -5.85
N GLU A 133 3.91 9.32 -6.37
CA GLU A 133 3.20 8.86 -7.57
C GLU A 133 1.70 8.73 -7.32
N VAL A 134 1.29 8.14 -6.21
CA VAL A 134 -0.13 7.96 -5.87
C VAL A 134 -0.85 9.31 -5.81
N LEU A 135 -0.28 10.30 -5.11
CA LEU A 135 -0.90 11.62 -5.02
C LEU A 135 -0.99 12.31 -6.38
N THR A 136 0.06 12.21 -7.18
CA THR A 136 0.04 12.76 -8.54
C THR A 136 -1.08 12.13 -9.36
N LEU A 137 -1.19 10.80 -9.35
CA LEU A 137 -2.22 10.10 -10.11
C LEU A 137 -3.64 10.39 -9.61
N LEU A 138 -3.84 10.48 -8.30
CA LEU A 138 -5.14 10.83 -7.74
C LEU A 138 -5.56 12.23 -8.19
N ASN A 139 -4.65 13.20 -8.15
CA ASN A 139 -4.95 14.55 -8.60
C ASN A 139 -5.25 14.63 -10.10
N GLU A 140 -4.54 13.87 -10.90
CA GLU A 140 -4.71 13.88 -12.35
C GLU A 140 -5.95 13.10 -12.82
N ARG A 141 -6.18 11.92 -12.24
CA ARG A 141 -7.22 10.99 -12.72
C ARG A 141 -8.53 11.10 -11.95
N PHE A 142 -8.46 11.44 -10.67
CA PHE A 142 -9.60 11.43 -9.76
C PHE A 142 -9.67 12.71 -8.92
N PRO A 143 -9.73 13.89 -9.56
CA PRO A 143 -9.66 15.15 -8.81
C PRO A 143 -10.79 15.36 -7.81
N ASP A 144 -11.96 14.73 -8.04
CA ASP A 144 -13.12 14.90 -7.16
C ASP A 144 -12.97 14.21 -5.82
N ILE A 145 -12.14 13.17 -5.76
CA ILE A 145 -11.91 12.40 -4.54
C ILE A 145 -10.48 12.52 -4.02
N SER A 146 -9.61 13.22 -4.73
CA SER A 146 -8.21 13.39 -4.33
C SER A 146 -8.14 14.06 -2.96
N PRO A 147 -7.30 13.54 -2.05
CA PRO A 147 -7.17 14.16 -0.73
C PRO A 147 -6.54 15.53 -0.84
N THR A 148 -6.91 16.41 0.09
CA THR A 148 -6.31 17.74 0.21
C THR A 148 -5.01 17.62 0.99
N GLU A 149 -3.96 18.17 0.46
CA GLU A 149 -2.71 18.32 1.18
C GLU A 149 -2.60 19.69 1.83
#